data_e6725b04588ba81e70d218d28d14c422
#
_entry.id   e6725b04588ba81e70d218d28d14c422
#
_cell.length_a   1.000
_cell.length_b   1.000
_cell.length_c   1.000
_cell.angle_alpha   90.00
_cell.angle_beta   90.00
_cell.angle_gamma   90.00
#
_symmetry.space_group_name_H-M   'P 1'
#
loop_
_entity.id
_entity.type
_entity.pdbx_description
1 polymer ?
#
loop_
_entity_poly.entity_id
_entity_poly.type
_entity_poly.pdbx_seq_one_letter_code
_entity_poly.pdbx_strand_id
1 'polypeptide(L)'
;MDKKLSNFLEKREHTVLTDIDVITAAVAVPLLEIDGEDHVVFTVRSNKLRRQPGEISFPGGHCEPNDKSSAHAAMRECSEELGIDLDQIELLGNLDCLVSAIGVKLYAVAVRLHTSDLKPNPDEVGEVFTVPLQYLLDMEPTVGHLDIATRPLKDFPFHLLEGYNIDWKIRQNYSVYFYPYKQYTIWGLTGRVLKNFLDIYKDVK
;
A
#
# COMPACT_ATOMS: atom_id res chain seq x y z
N MET A 1 -35.62 -14.63 -26.79
CA MET A 1 -34.79 -14.14 -25.68
C MET A 1 -35.56 -14.29 -24.37
N ASP A 2 -34.97 -14.85 -23.33
CA ASP A 2 -35.68 -15.10 -22.07
C ASP A 2 -35.98 -13.76 -21.39
N LYS A 3 -37.27 -13.43 -21.25
CA LYS A 3 -37.75 -12.19 -20.60
C LYS A 3 -37.31 -12.09 -19.14
N LYS A 4 -37.09 -13.24 -18.45
CA LYS A 4 -36.62 -13.25 -17.07
C LYS A 4 -35.16 -12.77 -17.01
N LEU A 5 -34.31 -13.23 -17.95
CA LEU A 5 -32.91 -12.78 -18.01
C LEU A 5 -32.84 -11.29 -18.34
N SER A 6 -33.61 -10.80 -19.30
CA SER A 6 -33.66 -9.37 -19.66
C SER A 6 -34.02 -8.49 -18.45
N ASN A 7 -35.11 -8.83 -17.76
CA ASN A 7 -35.55 -8.06 -16.57
C ASN A 7 -34.57 -8.11 -15.40
N PHE A 8 -33.81 -9.19 -15.28
CA PHE A 8 -32.77 -9.31 -14.26
C PHE A 8 -31.58 -8.42 -14.62
N LEU A 9 -31.11 -8.46 -15.86
CA LEU A 9 -29.94 -7.70 -16.30
C LEU A 9 -30.19 -6.19 -16.34
N GLU A 10 -31.42 -5.74 -16.66
CA GLU A 10 -31.80 -4.32 -16.63
C GLU A 10 -31.68 -3.68 -15.26
N LYS A 11 -31.83 -4.48 -14.19
CA LYS A 11 -31.76 -4.01 -12.79
C LYS A 11 -30.42 -4.27 -12.12
N ARG A 12 -29.51 -4.94 -12.84
CA ARG A 12 -28.22 -5.35 -12.26
C ARG A 12 -27.21 -4.22 -12.37
N GLU A 13 -26.64 -3.82 -11.24
CA GLU A 13 -25.48 -2.95 -11.23
C GLU A 13 -24.21 -3.71 -11.62
N HIS A 14 -23.26 -2.99 -12.20
CA HIS A 14 -21.94 -3.55 -12.53
C HIS A 14 -21.21 -3.92 -11.25
N THR A 15 -20.73 -5.16 -11.20
CA THR A 15 -19.79 -5.62 -10.16
C THR A 15 -18.43 -5.86 -10.77
N VAL A 16 -17.38 -5.73 -9.97
CA VAL A 16 -16.03 -6.05 -10.41
C VAL A 16 -15.87 -7.57 -10.45
N LEU A 17 -15.55 -8.11 -11.63
CA LEU A 17 -15.13 -9.48 -11.80
C LEU A 17 -13.61 -9.52 -11.76
N THR A 18 -13.06 -10.28 -10.82
CA THR A 18 -11.61 -10.47 -10.70
C THR A 18 -11.25 -11.95 -10.73
N ASP A 19 -10.11 -12.27 -11.34
CA ASP A 19 -9.57 -13.63 -11.39
C ASP A 19 -8.64 -13.94 -10.21
N ILE A 20 -8.40 -12.96 -9.34
CA ILE A 20 -7.53 -13.06 -8.17
C ILE A 20 -8.25 -12.51 -6.94
N ASP A 21 -7.98 -13.10 -5.79
CA ASP A 21 -8.43 -12.55 -4.51
C ASP A 21 -7.75 -11.19 -4.28
N VAL A 22 -8.57 -10.16 -4.08
CA VAL A 22 -8.08 -8.81 -3.82
C VAL A 22 -8.11 -8.54 -2.32
N ILE A 23 -6.93 -8.37 -1.75
CA ILE A 23 -6.78 -7.91 -0.36
C ILE A 23 -6.96 -6.39 -0.34
N THR A 24 -7.95 -5.92 0.41
CA THR A 24 -8.15 -4.48 0.62
C THR A 24 -7.52 -4.06 1.94
N ALA A 25 -6.58 -3.13 1.84
CA ALA A 25 -5.83 -2.60 2.98
C ALA A 25 -5.78 -1.07 2.93
N ALA A 26 -5.46 -0.46 4.06
CA ALA A 26 -5.28 0.98 4.18
C ALA A 26 -4.03 1.30 5.00
N VAL A 27 -3.27 2.32 4.59
CA VAL A 27 -2.06 2.79 5.27
C VAL A 27 -2.11 4.28 5.50
N ALA A 28 -1.51 4.72 6.59
CA ALA A 28 -1.28 6.12 6.87
C ALA A 28 0.17 6.50 6.54
N VAL A 29 0.37 7.62 5.85
CA VAL A 29 1.68 8.30 5.73
C VAL A 29 1.76 9.33 6.83
N PRO A 30 2.37 9.01 8.00
CA PRO A 30 2.36 9.90 9.14
C PRO A 30 3.45 10.96 9.02
N LEU A 31 3.06 12.21 9.22
CA LEU A 31 3.96 13.35 9.38
C LEU A 31 4.08 13.72 10.85
N LEU A 32 5.31 13.83 11.34
CA LEU A 32 5.63 14.24 12.69
C LEU A 32 6.59 15.42 12.64
N GLU A 33 6.27 16.50 13.37
CA GLU A 33 7.19 17.61 13.51
C GLU A 33 8.25 17.30 14.58
N ILE A 34 9.52 17.42 14.21
CA ILE A 34 10.68 17.22 15.10
C ILE A 34 11.59 18.46 14.92
N ASP A 35 11.84 19.18 16.00
CA ASP A 35 12.68 20.38 16.01
C ASP A 35 12.29 21.44 14.93
N GLY A 36 10.99 21.55 14.63
CA GLY A 36 10.45 22.50 13.64
C GLY A 36 10.51 22.01 12.19
N GLU A 37 10.91 20.76 11.95
CA GLU A 37 10.95 20.13 10.62
C GLU A 37 9.97 18.95 10.54
N ASP A 38 9.29 18.83 9.39
CA ASP A 38 8.43 17.68 9.13
C ASP A 38 9.25 16.43 8.80
N HIS A 39 8.92 15.34 9.46
CA HIS A 39 9.47 14.01 9.23
C HIS A 39 8.37 13.05 8.82
N VAL A 40 8.68 12.14 7.91
CA VAL A 40 7.83 10.99 7.60
C VAL A 40 8.18 9.84 8.53
N VAL A 41 7.17 9.25 9.18
CA VAL A 41 7.32 8.14 10.12
C VAL A 41 7.16 6.81 9.38
N PHE A 42 8.06 5.86 9.65
CA PHE A 42 8.04 4.50 9.13
C PHE A 42 8.13 3.49 10.26
N THR A 43 7.57 2.31 10.03
CA THR A 43 7.70 1.16 10.92
C THR A 43 8.56 0.07 10.26
N VAL A 44 9.33 -0.66 11.07
CA VAL A 44 9.94 -1.93 10.70
C VAL A 44 9.08 -3.03 11.31
N ARG A 45 8.55 -3.92 10.50
CA ARG A 45 7.66 -5.00 10.93
C ARG A 45 8.37 -5.94 11.90
N SER A 46 7.65 -6.35 12.96
CA SER A 46 8.21 -7.25 13.96
C SER A 46 8.65 -8.59 13.35
N ASN A 47 9.79 -9.09 13.81
CA ASN A 47 10.28 -10.43 13.44
C ASN A 47 9.37 -11.58 13.91
N LYS A 48 8.38 -11.30 14.76
CA LYS A 48 7.37 -12.26 15.21
C LYS A 48 6.27 -12.52 14.16
N LEU A 49 6.14 -11.62 13.19
CA LEU A 49 5.10 -11.73 12.17
C LEU A 49 5.41 -12.84 11.18
N ARG A 50 4.35 -13.53 10.72
CA ARG A 50 4.48 -14.60 9.72
C ARG A 50 4.68 -14.08 8.30
N ARG A 51 4.24 -12.86 8.04
CA ARG A 51 4.33 -12.23 6.70
C ARG A 51 5.23 -11.01 6.79
N GLN A 52 6.21 -10.96 5.91
CA GLN A 52 7.12 -9.81 5.71
C GLN A 52 7.81 -9.33 7.01
N PRO A 53 8.37 -10.23 7.86
CA PRO A 53 9.12 -9.80 9.03
C PRO A 53 10.31 -8.95 8.63
N GLY A 54 10.57 -7.86 9.37
CA GLY A 54 11.70 -6.95 9.14
C GLY A 54 11.53 -6.01 7.93
N GLU A 55 10.43 -6.10 7.18
CA GLU A 55 10.18 -5.14 6.08
C GLU A 55 9.77 -3.76 6.63
N ILE A 56 10.14 -2.73 5.88
CA ILE A 56 9.74 -1.36 6.18
C ILE A 56 8.36 -1.09 5.60
N SER A 57 7.47 -0.56 6.42
CA SER A 57 6.10 -0.22 6.04
C SER A 57 5.68 1.15 6.56
N PHE A 58 4.62 1.67 5.99
CA PHE A 58 3.77 2.63 6.68
C PHE A 58 2.86 1.89 7.65
N PRO A 59 2.48 2.50 8.79
CA PRO A 59 1.45 1.94 9.66
C PRO A 59 0.16 1.68 8.88
N GLY A 60 -0.40 0.49 9.03
CA GLY A 60 -1.60 0.13 8.30
C GLY A 60 -1.90 -1.36 8.27
N GLY A 61 -3.11 -1.69 7.84
CA GLY A 61 -3.59 -3.06 7.83
C GLY A 61 -4.82 -3.26 6.99
N HIS A 62 -5.55 -4.33 7.28
CA HIS A 62 -6.77 -4.68 6.59
C HIS A 62 -7.91 -3.70 6.90
N CYS A 63 -8.69 -3.36 5.88
CA CYS A 63 -9.96 -2.68 6.11
C CYS A 63 -10.96 -3.67 6.72
N GLU A 64 -11.49 -3.36 7.89
CA GLU A 64 -12.48 -4.16 8.59
C GLU A 64 -13.92 -3.73 8.25
N PRO A 65 -14.92 -4.64 8.40
CA PRO A 65 -16.32 -4.28 8.12
C PRO A 65 -16.86 -3.12 8.97
N ASN A 66 -16.27 -2.88 10.13
CA ASN A 66 -16.69 -1.81 11.05
C ASN A 66 -15.99 -0.48 10.78
N ASP A 67 -15.01 -0.46 9.88
CA ASP A 67 -14.35 0.79 9.50
C ASP A 67 -15.31 1.67 8.68
N LYS A 68 -15.51 2.91 9.12
CA LYS A 68 -16.40 3.87 8.45
C LYS A 68 -15.91 4.24 7.04
N SER A 69 -14.61 4.12 6.81
CA SER A 69 -13.93 4.42 5.54
C SER A 69 -12.53 3.81 5.54
N SER A 70 -11.87 3.78 4.38
CA SER A 70 -10.45 3.39 4.29
C SER A 70 -9.53 4.35 5.06
N ALA A 71 -9.87 5.63 5.14
CA ALA A 71 -9.14 6.59 5.96
C ALA A 71 -9.26 6.26 7.45
N HIS A 72 -10.47 5.87 7.91
CA HIS A 72 -10.67 5.42 9.28
C HIS A 72 -9.87 4.16 9.59
N ALA A 73 -9.83 3.18 8.67
CA ALA A 73 -8.99 1.99 8.80
C ALA A 73 -7.51 2.35 8.96
N ALA A 74 -6.98 3.22 8.07
CA ALA A 74 -5.60 3.66 8.13
C ALA A 74 -5.23 4.37 9.45
N MET A 75 -6.12 5.23 9.96
CA MET A 75 -5.90 5.95 11.22
C MET A 75 -5.99 5.00 12.43
N ARG A 76 -6.94 4.05 12.44
CA ARG A 76 -7.07 3.03 13.49
C ARG A 76 -5.81 2.17 13.57
N GLU A 77 -5.35 1.62 12.45
CA GLU A 77 -4.12 0.83 12.37
C GLU A 77 -2.88 1.66 12.80
N CYS A 78 -2.81 2.92 12.37
CA CYS A 78 -1.74 3.84 12.80
C CYS A 78 -1.74 4.06 14.31
N SER A 79 -2.92 4.23 14.92
CA SER A 79 -3.09 4.33 16.37
C SER A 79 -2.65 3.06 17.09
N GLU A 80 -3.06 1.88 16.61
CA GLU A 80 -2.75 0.57 17.19
C GLU A 80 -1.26 0.23 17.08
N GLU A 81 -0.66 0.39 15.88
CA GLU A 81 0.75 0.07 15.64
C GLU A 81 1.71 1.02 16.35
N LEU A 82 1.42 2.34 16.35
CA LEU A 82 2.27 3.34 17.00
C LEU A 82 1.98 3.54 18.49
N GLY A 83 0.87 2.97 19.01
CA GLY A 83 0.47 3.06 20.40
C GLY A 83 0.16 4.49 20.85
N ILE A 84 -0.58 5.22 20.02
CA ILE A 84 -1.02 6.60 20.27
C ILE A 84 -2.54 6.69 20.18
N ASP A 85 -3.14 7.63 20.89
CA ASP A 85 -4.58 7.82 20.85
C ASP A 85 -5.03 8.37 19.49
N LEU A 86 -6.21 7.96 19.04
CA LEU A 86 -6.73 8.34 17.72
C LEU A 86 -6.96 9.85 17.58
N ASP A 87 -7.22 10.57 18.67
CA ASP A 87 -7.37 12.03 18.72
C ASP A 87 -6.03 12.78 18.53
N GLN A 88 -4.90 12.08 18.64
CA GLN A 88 -3.57 12.59 18.31
C GLN A 88 -3.20 12.41 16.82
N ILE A 89 -4.11 11.87 16.01
CA ILE A 89 -3.93 11.64 14.58
C ILE A 89 -4.92 12.53 13.80
N GLU A 90 -4.41 13.54 13.12
CA GLU A 90 -5.20 14.39 12.24
C GLU A 90 -5.13 13.89 10.79
N LEU A 91 -6.29 13.67 10.16
CA LEU A 91 -6.36 13.34 8.73
C LEU A 91 -6.06 14.60 7.89
N LEU A 92 -4.96 14.60 7.14
CA LEU A 92 -4.64 15.67 6.20
C LEU A 92 -5.37 15.49 4.87
N GLY A 93 -5.51 14.23 4.39
CA GLY A 93 -6.22 13.94 3.16
C GLY A 93 -5.92 12.57 2.57
N ASN A 94 -6.65 12.25 1.50
CA ASN A 94 -6.44 11.01 0.76
C ASN A 94 -5.32 11.16 -0.27
N LEU A 95 -4.53 10.11 -0.42
CA LEU A 95 -3.61 9.88 -1.53
C LEU A 95 -4.27 8.98 -2.58
N ASP A 96 -3.56 8.68 -3.66
CA ASP A 96 -4.09 7.79 -4.69
C ASP A 96 -4.18 6.34 -4.19
N CYS A 97 -5.22 5.64 -4.63
CA CYS A 97 -5.39 4.22 -4.35
C CYS A 97 -4.48 3.39 -5.26
N LEU A 98 -3.58 2.62 -4.68
CA LEU A 98 -2.71 1.71 -5.40
C LEU A 98 -3.39 0.36 -5.61
N VAL A 99 -3.53 -0.06 -6.87
CA VAL A 99 -3.91 -1.43 -7.23
C VAL A 99 -2.68 -2.16 -7.74
N SER A 100 -2.21 -3.14 -6.99
CA SER A 100 -1.00 -3.88 -7.33
C SER A 100 -1.30 -5.12 -8.17
N ALA A 101 -0.32 -5.54 -8.96
CA ALA A 101 -0.41 -6.76 -9.77
C ALA A 101 -0.47 -8.05 -8.95
N ILE A 102 -0.16 -7.99 -7.66
CA ILE A 102 -0.20 -9.13 -6.74
C ILE A 102 -1.51 -9.20 -5.93
N GLY A 103 -2.58 -8.52 -6.39
CA GLY A 103 -3.89 -8.60 -5.75
C GLY A 103 -4.04 -7.77 -4.48
N VAL A 104 -3.30 -6.68 -4.34
CA VAL A 104 -3.50 -5.73 -3.22
C VAL A 104 -4.12 -4.45 -3.74
N LYS A 105 -5.24 -4.04 -3.17
CA LYS A 105 -5.85 -2.72 -3.29
C LYS A 105 -5.55 -1.95 -2.02
N LEU A 106 -4.65 -0.97 -2.13
CA LEU A 106 -4.12 -0.23 -1.00
C LEU A 106 -4.60 1.22 -1.05
N TYR A 107 -5.41 1.61 -0.09
CA TYR A 107 -5.76 2.99 0.15
C TYR A 107 -4.68 3.64 1.00
N ALA A 108 -4.27 4.84 0.65
CA ALA A 108 -3.30 5.60 1.41
C ALA A 108 -3.86 6.96 1.80
N VAL A 109 -3.52 7.42 3.01
CA VAL A 109 -3.88 8.74 3.50
C VAL A 109 -2.65 9.41 4.11
N ALA A 110 -2.56 10.73 4.00
CA ALA A 110 -1.60 11.51 4.77
C ALA A 110 -2.22 11.92 6.10
N VAL A 111 -1.47 11.79 7.18
CA VAL A 111 -1.91 12.17 8.53
C VAL A 111 -0.83 12.99 9.25
N ARG A 112 -1.25 13.86 10.17
CA ARG A 112 -0.38 14.57 11.12
C ARG A 112 -0.46 13.91 12.48
N LEU A 113 0.69 13.62 13.07
CA LEU A 113 0.78 13.18 14.46
C LEU A 113 1.03 14.40 15.36
N HIS A 114 0.19 14.53 16.39
CA HIS A 114 0.31 15.63 17.37
C HIS A 114 1.06 15.22 18.65
N THR A 115 1.70 14.04 18.62
CA THR A 115 2.55 13.56 19.72
C THR A 115 3.77 12.83 19.16
N SER A 116 4.90 13.00 19.86
CA SER A 116 6.12 12.22 19.64
C SER A 116 6.29 11.07 20.65
N ASP A 117 5.37 10.94 21.64
CA ASP A 117 5.40 9.86 22.63
C ASP A 117 4.79 8.57 22.02
N LEU A 118 5.53 7.99 21.07
CA LEU A 118 5.13 6.76 20.39
C LEU A 118 5.42 5.54 21.29
N LYS A 119 4.44 4.63 21.41
CA LYS A 119 4.54 3.39 22.19
C LYS A 119 4.20 2.19 21.29
N PRO A 120 5.05 1.88 20.31
CA PRO A 120 4.74 0.89 19.30
C PRO A 120 4.42 -0.48 19.88
N ASN A 121 3.43 -1.17 19.29
CA ASN A 121 3.06 -2.53 19.64
C ASN A 121 4.20 -3.51 19.26
N PRO A 122 4.93 -4.12 20.19
CA PRO A 122 6.11 -4.93 19.88
C PRO A 122 5.76 -6.28 19.21
N ASP A 123 4.49 -6.64 19.14
CA ASP A 123 4.06 -7.83 18.40
C ASP A 123 3.93 -7.57 16.90
N GLU A 124 3.71 -6.32 16.50
CA GLU A 124 3.54 -5.89 15.12
C GLU A 124 4.69 -5.02 14.62
N VAL A 125 5.23 -4.16 15.47
CA VAL A 125 6.28 -3.20 15.14
C VAL A 125 7.55 -3.54 15.92
N GLY A 126 8.63 -3.83 15.20
CA GLY A 126 9.95 -4.07 15.78
C GLY A 126 10.72 -2.79 16.05
N GLU A 127 10.53 -1.78 15.22
CA GLU A 127 11.21 -0.49 15.31
C GLU A 127 10.38 0.60 14.63
N VAL A 128 10.51 1.85 15.10
CA VAL A 128 10.00 3.04 14.45
C VAL A 128 11.16 3.96 14.13
N PHE A 129 11.21 4.50 12.92
CA PHE A 129 12.19 5.51 12.54
C PHE A 129 11.53 6.63 11.72
N THR A 130 12.23 7.75 11.67
CA THR A 130 11.75 8.93 10.94
C THR A 130 12.77 9.37 9.89
N VAL A 131 12.27 9.92 8.79
CA VAL A 131 13.08 10.51 7.72
C VAL A 131 12.64 11.94 7.52
N PRO A 132 13.55 12.95 7.55
CA PRO A 132 13.19 14.32 7.25
C PRO A 132 12.49 14.41 5.90
N LEU A 133 11.33 15.08 5.84
CA LEU A 133 10.57 15.22 4.61
C LEU A 133 11.39 15.94 3.53
N GLN A 134 12.14 16.96 3.92
CA GLN A 134 13.00 17.67 2.97
C GLN A 134 14.06 16.76 2.33
N TYR A 135 14.66 15.83 3.10
CA TYR A 135 15.59 14.84 2.55
C TYR A 135 14.92 13.99 1.46
N LEU A 136 13.68 13.53 1.69
CA LEU A 136 12.92 12.73 0.72
C LEU A 136 12.53 13.54 -0.52
N LEU A 137 12.26 14.83 -0.37
CA LEU A 137 11.93 15.74 -1.49
C LEU A 137 13.14 16.04 -2.38
N ASP A 138 14.33 16.12 -1.80
CA ASP A 138 15.56 16.47 -2.48
C ASP A 138 16.22 15.27 -3.17
N MET A 139 15.90 14.03 -2.72
CA MET A 139 16.50 12.86 -3.33
C MET A 139 15.70 12.33 -4.51
N GLU A 140 16.42 11.84 -5.52
CA GLU A 140 15.84 11.03 -6.58
C GLU A 140 15.93 9.55 -6.21
N PRO A 141 14.82 8.80 -6.24
CA PRO A 141 14.87 7.37 -5.94
C PRO A 141 15.64 6.59 -7.01
N THR A 142 16.32 5.53 -6.57
CA THR A 142 16.78 4.52 -7.53
C THR A 142 15.57 3.77 -8.08
N VAL A 143 15.52 3.60 -9.41
CA VAL A 143 14.39 2.93 -10.06
C VAL A 143 14.84 1.59 -10.62
N GLY A 144 14.17 0.53 -10.21
CA GLY A 144 14.26 -0.80 -10.81
C GLY A 144 12.96 -1.14 -11.55
N HIS A 145 12.97 -2.20 -12.35
CA HIS A 145 11.79 -2.66 -13.08
C HIS A 145 11.55 -4.14 -12.83
N LEU A 146 10.27 -4.52 -12.72
CA LEU A 146 9.84 -5.91 -12.62
C LEU A 146 8.85 -6.23 -13.72
N ASP A 147 8.98 -7.45 -14.28
CA ASP A 147 8.01 -7.97 -15.24
C ASP A 147 6.81 -8.62 -14.54
N ILE A 148 5.64 -8.40 -15.11
CA ILE A 148 4.44 -9.20 -14.85
C ILE A 148 4.31 -10.19 -15.99
N ALA A 149 4.39 -11.47 -15.68
CA ALA A 149 4.35 -12.54 -16.65
C ALA A 149 3.32 -13.62 -16.28
N THR A 150 2.76 -14.28 -17.29
CA THR A 150 1.87 -15.43 -17.11
C THR A 150 2.45 -16.66 -17.78
N ARG A 151 2.18 -17.82 -17.18
CA ARG A 151 2.53 -19.11 -17.75
C ARG A 151 1.36 -20.07 -17.52
N PRO A 152 0.94 -20.82 -18.55
CA PRO A 152 -0.03 -21.89 -18.38
C PRO A 152 0.47 -22.96 -17.42
N LEU A 153 -0.42 -23.52 -16.63
CA LEU A 153 -0.14 -24.69 -15.80
C LEU A 153 -0.30 -26.00 -16.62
N LYS A 154 0.03 -27.14 -15.99
CA LYS A 154 0.01 -28.45 -16.67
C LYS A 154 -1.38 -28.90 -17.13
N ASP A 155 -2.42 -28.43 -16.45
CA ASP A 155 -3.83 -28.71 -16.74
C ASP A 155 -4.45 -27.80 -17.79
N PHE A 156 -3.66 -26.86 -18.34
CA PHE A 156 -4.14 -25.95 -19.37
C PHE A 156 -4.48 -26.72 -20.66
N PRO A 157 -5.67 -26.52 -21.26
CA PRO A 157 -6.13 -27.33 -22.38
C PRO A 157 -5.52 -26.87 -23.72
N PHE A 158 -4.22 -27.14 -23.91
CA PHE A 158 -3.47 -26.74 -25.11
C PHE A 158 -4.08 -27.28 -26.42
N HIS A 159 -4.77 -28.42 -26.34
CA HIS A 159 -5.42 -29.06 -27.50
C HIS A 159 -6.57 -28.21 -28.10
N LEU A 160 -7.07 -27.21 -27.34
CA LEU A 160 -8.10 -26.31 -27.83
C LEU A 160 -7.53 -25.03 -28.47
N LEU A 161 -6.21 -24.81 -28.40
CA LEU A 161 -5.57 -23.56 -28.82
C LEU A 161 -4.34 -23.85 -29.70
N GLU A 162 -4.47 -23.76 -31.01
CA GLU A 162 -3.33 -23.91 -31.93
C GLU A 162 -2.24 -22.87 -31.64
N GLY A 163 -0.98 -23.33 -31.60
CA GLY A 163 0.20 -22.47 -31.44
C GLY A 163 0.40 -21.89 -30.04
N TYR A 164 -0.45 -22.24 -29.07
CA TYR A 164 -0.21 -21.83 -27.70
C TYR A 164 0.78 -22.77 -26.99
N ASN A 165 1.77 -22.22 -26.31
CA ASN A 165 2.81 -23.00 -25.65
C ASN A 165 2.89 -22.74 -24.14
N ILE A 166 3.70 -23.52 -23.42
CA ILE A 166 3.86 -23.48 -21.97
C ILE A 166 4.81 -22.37 -21.50
N ASP A 167 5.40 -21.59 -22.38
CA ASP A 167 6.42 -20.60 -22.04
C ASP A 167 5.85 -19.40 -21.28
N TRP A 168 6.73 -18.74 -20.56
CA TRP A 168 6.42 -17.48 -19.91
C TRP A 168 6.13 -16.40 -20.95
N LYS A 169 5.03 -15.66 -20.74
CA LYS A 169 4.66 -14.51 -21.55
C LYS A 169 4.65 -13.28 -20.67
N ILE A 170 5.59 -12.37 -20.92
CA ILE A 170 5.61 -11.06 -20.30
C ILE A 170 4.36 -10.28 -20.76
N ARG A 171 3.62 -9.74 -19.82
CA ARG A 171 2.38 -8.96 -20.08
C ARG A 171 2.63 -7.47 -20.01
N GLN A 172 3.37 -7.05 -18.99
CA GLN A 172 3.75 -5.67 -18.76
C GLN A 172 4.92 -5.64 -17.78
N ASN A 173 5.49 -4.46 -17.58
CA ASN A 173 6.43 -4.20 -16.48
C ASN A 173 5.93 -3.02 -15.64
N TYR A 174 6.52 -2.87 -14.45
CA TYR A 174 6.28 -1.73 -13.58
C TYR A 174 7.54 -1.32 -12.84
N SER A 175 7.60 -0.03 -12.50
CA SER A 175 8.73 0.55 -11.78
C SER A 175 8.62 0.27 -10.28
N VAL A 176 9.77 -0.03 -9.67
CA VAL A 176 9.95 -0.15 -8.21
C VAL A 176 10.91 0.95 -7.79
N TYR A 177 10.51 1.72 -6.79
CA TYR A 177 11.27 2.86 -6.28
C TYR A 177 11.96 2.48 -4.99
N PHE A 178 13.26 2.84 -4.88
CA PHE A 178 14.10 2.56 -3.73
C PHE A 178 14.60 3.88 -3.15
N TYR A 179 14.32 4.10 -1.87
CA TYR A 179 14.72 5.28 -1.10
C TYR A 179 15.67 4.85 0.02
N PRO A 180 17.00 4.90 -0.18
CA PRO A 180 17.97 4.61 0.87
C PRO A 180 18.02 5.75 1.88
N TYR A 181 18.04 5.40 3.17
CA TYR A 181 18.25 6.32 4.28
C TYR A 181 18.99 5.63 5.42
N LYS A 182 20.23 6.03 5.69
CA LYS A 182 21.10 5.36 6.69
C LYS A 182 21.20 3.85 6.42
N GLN A 183 20.78 3.01 7.38
CA GLN A 183 20.73 1.55 7.24
C GLN A 183 19.45 1.03 6.58
N TYR A 184 18.49 1.88 6.31
CA TYR A 184 17.18 1.51 5.77
C TYR A 184 17.11 1.66 4.26
N THR A 185 16.30 0.83 3.62
CA THR A 185 15.90 1.01 2.23
C THR A 185 14.38 0.88 2.15
N ILE A 186 13.71 1.99 1.87
CA ILE A 186 12.24 2.01 1.70
C ILE A 186 11.94 1.66 0.24
N TRP A 187 11.17 0.60 0.00
CA TRP A 187 10.90 0.10 -1.34
C TRP A 187 9.54 -0.63 -1.42
N GLY A 188 9.25 -1.30 -2.53
CA GLY A 188 8.03 -2.10 -2.70
C GLY A 188 6.76 -1.24 -2.72
N LEU A 189 5.70 -1.71 -2.07
CA LEU A 189 4.44 -0.97 -1.97
C LEU A 189 4.64 0.32 -1.16
N THR A 190 5.45 0.27 -0.11
CA THR A 190 5.80 1.43 0.73
C THR A 190 6.51 2.50 -0.08
N GLY A 191 7.52 2.12 -0.88
CA GLY A 191 8.22 3.05 -1.78
C GLY A 191 7.31 3.62 -2.87
N ARG A 192 6.31 2.86 -3.32
CA ARG A 192 5.32 3.34 -4.29
C ARG A 192 4.36 4.36 -3.70
N VAL A 193 3.86 4.12 -2.48
CA VAL A 193 3.02 5.07 -1.75
C VAL A 193 3.82 6.33 -1.41
N LEU A 194 5.07 6.18 -0.94
CA LEU A 194 5.96 7.31 -0.68
C LEU A 194 6.16 8.17 -1.94
N LYS A 195 6.44 7.55 -3.09
CA LYS A 195 6.59 8.26 -4.38
C LYS A 195 5.36 9.10 -4.70
N ASN A 196 4.16 8.50 -4.57
CA ASN A 196 2.91 9.20 -4.82
C ASN A 196 2.71 10.39 -3.86
N PHE A 197 2.96 10.19 -2.57
CA PHE A 197 2.90 11.28 -1.59
C PHE A 197 3.84 12.43 -1.95
N LEU A 198 5.11 12.13 -2.28
CA LEU A 198 6.11 13.15 -2.61
C LEU A 198 5.77 13.88 -3.92
N ASP A 199 5.19 13.21 -4.91
CA ASP A 199 4.73 13.82 -6.15
C ASP A 199 3.59 14.81 -5.87
N ILE A 200 2.55 14.38 -5.16
CA ILE A 200 1.43 15.25 -4.76
C ILE A 200 1.95 16.45 -3.97
N TYR A 201 2.90 16.23 -3.04
CA TYR A 201 3.47 17.32 -2.24
C TYR A 201 4.23 18.35 -3.10
N LYS A 202 4.96 17.89 -4.14
CA LYS A 202 5.68 18.77 -5.09
C LYS A 202 4.74 19.58 -5.97
N ASP A 203 3.59 19.02 -6.33
CA ASP A 203 2.59 19.67 -7.21
C ASP A 203 1.82 20.82 -6.52
N VAL A 204 1.81 20.86 -5.18
CA VAL A 204 1.11 21.93 -4.41
C VAL A 204 2.03 23.02 -3.86
N LYS A 205 3.35 22.91 -4.06
CA LYS A 205 4.37 23.92 -3.76
C LYS A 205 4.74 24.73 -5.00
#